data_b6a3b2ef4076d4e7fc76ac1c141e7ae0
#
_entry.id   b6a3b2ef4076d4e7fc76ac1c141e7ae0
#
_cell.length_a   1.000
_cell.length_b   1.000
_cell.length_c   1.000
_cell.angle_alpha   90.00
_cell.angle_beta   90.00
_cell.angle_gamma   90.00
#
_symmetry.space_group_name_H-M   'P 1'
#
loop_
_entity.id
_entity.type
_entity.pdbx_description
1 polymer ?
#
loop_
_entity_poly.entity_id
_entity_poly.type
_entity_poly.pdbx_seq_one_letter_code
_entity_poly.pdbx_strand_id
1 'polypeptide(L)'
;MHKRLLLKDLQKWKNKDARKPLVLRGARQVGKTTLVINFAKEFDYFISLNLENADDAELFNKYTDVEALINFLFLKNSIPHRQESKILIFIDEIQENPKAVGFLRFFYERTPWLYVITAGSRLQSLVKQHISFPVGRVEYLTLRPFNFQEYLAATKGDSWEGALCDYEHIDMGIHDELIKDFSKYALIGGMPEVVSNYARQHDIVELAPIFQSLRKGYIEDLERYGKNERQIAVMRHILQYGWAKAGQTITFSKFAGSDYTSTAIHEALNVLQKAFILSLDFPITSTNVPAIPSLKRSPKLIWVDTGLVNFFADIQLEYLQNKDLLDTWRGHAAEHIVAQELRVLLDRYYKEDQHFWVRDKKGADAEIDFVWTQGNNIIPIEVKAGTNSHLRSLHSFVNGCEQSVVAIRVWSGEFSIQEVETPSPFNRTFRLINLPFYLVGQLDRIFRAFC
;
A
#
# COMPACT_ATOMS: atom_id res chain seq x y z
N MET A 1 -20.48 -3.21 5.20
CA MET A 1 -19.52 -2.54 4.34
C MET A 1 -18.51 -1.86 5.25
N HIS A 2 -17.23 -2.08 5.07
CA HIS A 2 -16.22 -1.61 6.03
C HIS A 2 -15.79 -0.18 5.74
N LYS A 3 -15.44 0.54 6.79
CA LYS A 3 -14.90 1.91 6.74
C LYS A 3 -13.51 1.88 6.09
N ARG A 4 -13.24 2.84 5.19
CA ARG A 4 -11.94 3.00 4.56
C ARG A 4 -11.40 4.39 4.85
N LEU A 5 -10.15 4.46 5.24
CA LEU A 5 -9.50 5.74 5.58
C LEU A 5 -9.42 6.68 4.36
N LEU A 6 -9.26 6.09 3.17
CA LEU A 6 -9.21 6.85 1.91
C LEU A 6 -10.51 7.61 1.60
N LEU A 7 -11.64 7.25 2.25
CA LEU A 7 -12.90 7.99 2.11
C LEU A 7 -12.75 9.48 2.48
N LYS A 8 -11.94 9.78 3.51
CA LYS A 8 -11.64 11.17 3.89
C LYS A 8 -10.91 11.94 2.78
N ASP A 9 -10.04 11.28 2.04
CA ASP A 9 -9.30 11.91 0.94
C ASP A 9 -10.19 12.08 -0.29
N LEU A 10 -11.14 11.17 -0.53
CA LEU A 10 -12.22 11.35 -1.53
C LEU A 10 -13.10 12.54 -1.18
N GLN A 11 -13.46 12.73 0.09
CA GLN A 11 -14.23 13.90 0.55
C GLN A 11 -13.46 15.20 0.38
N LYS A 12 -12.16 15.22 0.68
CA LYS A 12 -11.30 16.37 0.38
C LYS A 12 -11.26 16.68 -1.13
N TRP A 13 -11.09 15.65 -1.96
CA TRP A 13 -11.12 15.79 -3.41
C TRP A 13 -12.46 16.34 -3.91
N LYS A 14 -13.60 15.83 -3.39
CA LYS A 14 -14.94 16.31 -3.72
C LYS A 14 -15.12 17.81 -3.49
N ASN A 15 -14.51 18.33 -2.42
CA ASN A 15 -14.67 19.71 -1.96
C ASN A 15 -13.65 20.69 -2.57
N LYS A 16 -12.79 20.26 -3.49
CA LYS A 16 -11.85 21.14 -4.20
C LYS A 16 -12.55 21.99 -5.25
N ASP A 17 -12.23 23.30 -5.32
CA ASP A 17 -12.76 24.20 -6.34
C ASP A 17 -12.27 23.82 -7.74
N ALA A 18 -10.97 23.61 -7.93
CA ALA A 18 -10.34 23.20 -9.18
C ALA A 18 -10.08 21.68 -9.23
N ARG A 19 -11.16 20.90 -9.03
CA ARG A 19 -11.11 19.43 -9.00
C ARG A 19 -10.82 18.86 -10.38
N LYS A 20 -9.92 17.87 -10.44
CA LYS A 20 -9.65 17.10 -11.67
C LYS A 20 -10.31 15.72 -11.58
N PRO A 21 -10.60 15.06 -12.71
CA PRO A 21 -10.96 13.65 -12.70
C PRO A 21 -9.97 12.83 -11.86
N LEU A 22 -10.51 11.96 -11.02
CA LEU A 22 -9.71 11.17 -10.09
C LEU A 22 -9.44 9.78 -10.66
N VAL A 23 -8.18 9.37 -10.63
CA VAL A 23 -7.73 8.04 -11.00
C VAL A 23 -7.43 7.25 -9.72
N LEU A 24 -8.30 6.29 -9.38
CA LEU A 24 -8.14 5.42 -8.23
C LEU A 24 -7.32 4.19 -8.62
N ARG A 25 -6.09 4.10 -8.08
CA ARG A 25 -5.13 3.03 -8.32
C ARG A 25 -5.15 1.98 -7.21
N GLY A 26 -4.54 0.84 -7.43
CA GLY A 26 -4.32 -0.21 -6.45
C GLY A 26 -4.45 -1.60 -7.04
N ALA A 27 -3.98 -2.60 -6.34
CA ALA A 27 -4.05 -3.99 -6.75
C ALA A 27 -5.50 -4.44 -7.02
N ARG A 28 -5.64 -5.56 -7.70
CA ARG A 28 -6.95 -6.21 -7.85
C ARG A 28 -7.48 -6.63 -6.48
N GLN A 29 -8.82 -6.57 -6.31
CA GLN A 29 -9.55 -7.03 -5.12
C GLN A 29 -9.27 -6.27 -3.81
N VAL A 30 -8.62 -5.09 -3.86
CA VAL A 30 -8.46 -4.21 -2.67
C VAL A 30 -9.71 -3.37 -2.36
N GLY A 31 -10.79 -3.51 -3.16
CA GLY A 31 -12.09 -2.88 -2.89
C GLY A 31 -12.31 -1.51 -3.54
N LYS A 32 -11.64 -1.19 -4.68
CA LYS A 32 -11.80 0.10 -5.39
C LYS A 32 -13.25 0.40 -5.75
N THR A 33 -13.91 -0.50 -6.47
CA THR A 33 -15.31 -0.39 -6.89
C THR A 33 -16.23 -0.21 -5.69
N THR A 34 -16.03 -1.02 -4.64
CA THR A 34 -16.81 -0.95 -3.40
C THR A 34 -16.67 0.40 -2.69
N LEU A 35 -15.44 0.96 -2.66
CA LEU A 35 -15.19 2.27 -2.08
C LEU A 35 -15.94 3.37 -2.84
N VAL A 36 -15.89 3.36 -4.18
CA VAL A 36 -16.57 4.37 -5.01
C VAL A 36 -18.09 4.25 -4.90
N ILE A 37 -18.66 3.04 -4.91
CA ILE A 37 -20.10 2.82 -4.69
C ILE A 37 -20.54 3.36 -3.32
N ASN A 38 -19.71 3.20 -2.28
CA ASN A 38 -20.02 3.76 -0.97
C ASN A 38 -19.96 5.30 -0.98
N PHE A 39 -18.95 5.85 -1.62
CA PHE A 39 -18.76 7.29 -1.76
C PHE A 39 -19.90 7.94 -2.62
N ALA A 40 -20.44 7.19 -3.58
CA ALA A 40 -21.53 7.63 -4.44
C ALA A 40 -22.81 8.02 -3.68
N LYS A 41 -23.00 7.50 -2.46
CA LYS A 41 -24.13 7.88 -1.58
C LYS A 41 -24.14 9.36 -1.18
N GLU A 42 -23.03 10.05 -1.37
CA GLU A 42 -22.89 11.49 -1.10
C GLU A 42 -23.30 12.38 -2.31
N PHE A 43 -23.82 11.78 -3.39
CA PHE A 43 -24.19 12.46 -4.64
C PHE A 43 -25.67 12.29 -4.93
N ASP A 44 -26.25 13.25 -5.65
CA ASP A 44 -27.66 13.21 -6.04
C ASP A 44 -27.91 12.14 -7.12
N TYR A 45 -26.92 11.96 -8.00
CA TYR A 45 -26.98 10.96 -9.07
C TYR A 45 -25.64 10.25 -9.24
N PHE A 46 -25.72 8.97 -9.57
CA PHE A 46 -24.55 8.11 -9.79
C PHE A 46 -24.69 7.32 -11.09
N ILE A 47 -23.70 7.45 -11.97
CA ILE A 47 -23.57 6.67 -13.20
C ILE A 47 -22.34 5.78 -13.07
N SER A 48 -22.49 4.48 -13.22
CA SER A 48 -21.40 3.53 -13.22
C SER A 48 -21.27 2.88 -14.59
N LEU A 49 -20.07 2.94 -15.15
CA LEU A 49 -19.67 2.29 -16.40
C LEU A 49 -18.56 1.32 -16.09
N ASN A 50 -18.69 0.06 -16.53
CA ASN A 50 -17.63 -0.94 -16.43
C ASN A 50 -17.10 -1.28 -17.81
N LEU A 51 -15.87 -0.90 -18.14
CA LEU A 51 -15.32 -1.07 -19.49
C LEU A 51 -14.90 -2.51 -19.83
N GLU A 52 -15.03 -3.47 -18.91
CA GLU A 52 -15.03 -4.90 -19.25
C GLU A 52 -16.36 -5.31 -19.93
N ASN A 53 -17.43 -4.52 -19.76
CA ASN A 53 -18.67 -4.68 -20.49
C ASN A 53 -18.55 -4.03 -21.86
N ALA A 54 -18.81 -4.80 -22.93
CA ALA A 54 -18.70 -4.33 -24.31
C ALA A 54 -19.61 -3.13 -24.63
N ASP A 55 -20.83 -3.08 -24.08
CA ASP A 55 -21.79 -2.01 -24.30
C ASP A 55 -21.29 -0.68 -23.69
N ASP A 56 -20.71 -0.72 -22.50
CA ASP A 56 -20.18 0.46 -21.84
C ASP A 56 -18.88 0.94 -22.51
N ALA A 57 -18.01 -0.01 -22.94
CA ALA A 57 -16.77 0.30 -23.66
C ALA A 57 -17.07 0.93 -25.03
N GLU A 58 -18.11 0.44 -25.75
CA GLU A 58 -18.49 0.92 -27.08
C GLU A 58 -18.97 2.38 -27.06
N LEU A 59 -19.47 2.89 -25.94
CA LEU A 59 -19.84 4.30 -25.81
C LEU A 59 -18.66 5.23 -26.13
N PHE A 60 -17.47 4.92 -25.65
CA PHE A 60 -16.26 5.70 -25.89
C PHE A 60 -15.70 5.55 -27.32
N ASN A 61 -16.14 4.54 -28.04
CA ASN A 61 -15.84 4.38 -29.46
C ASN A 61 -16.82 5.17 -30.34
N LYS A 62 -18.10 5.18 -29.95
CA LYS A 62 -19.20 5.79 -30.68
C LYS A 62 -19.23 7.31 -30.57
N TYR A 63 -18.96 7.84 -29.39
CA TYR A 63 -18.94 9.28 -29.15
C TYR A 63 -17.52 9.83 -29.29
N THR A 64 -17.37 10.96 -29.97
CA THR A 64 -16.11 11.69 -30.10
C THR A 64 -16.11 12.97 -29.26
N ASP A 65 -17.31 13.44 -28.87
CA ASP A 65 -17.52 14.60 -28.03
C ASP A 65 -18.02 14.22 -26.64
N VAL A 66 -17.43 14.85 -25.61
CA VAL A 66 -17.75 14.55 -24.20
C VAL A 66 -19.15 15.01 -23.81
N GLU A 67 -19.61 16.13 -24.35
CA GLU A 67 -20.93 16.66 -24.03
C GLU A 67 -22.05 15.80 -24.64
N ALA A 68 -21.85 15.30 -25.86
CA ALA A 68 -22.74 14.34 -26.49
C ALA A 68 -22.82 13.01 -25.72
N LEU A 69 -21.69 12.52 -25.22
CA LEU A 69 -21.66 11.34 -24.36
C LEU A 69 -22.44 11.57 -23.07
N ILE A 70 -22.22 12.69 -22.38
CA ILE A 70 -22.90 13.04 -21.14
C ILE A 70 -24.42 13.17 -21.36
N ASN A 71 -24.85 13.86 -22.41
CA ASN A 71 -26.25 13.98 -22.76
C ASN A 71 -26.92 12.60 -22.94
N PHE A 72 -26.25 11.69 -23.65
CA PHE A 72 -26.72 10.32 -23.79
C PHE A 72 -26.82 9.59 -22.45
N LEU A 73 -25.78 9.68 -21.60
CA LEU A 73 -25.75 9.04 -20.29
C LEU A 73 -26.86 9.56 -19.38
N PHE A 74 -27.15 10.86 -19.42
CA PHE A 74 -28.22 11.47 -18.64
C PHE A 74 -29.60 10.99 -19.11
N LEU A 75 -29.84 10.96 -20.42
CA LEU A 75 -31.07 10.41 -20.97
C LEU A 75 -31.27 8.94 -20.60
N LYS A 76 -30.21 8.10 -20.78
CA LYS A 76 -30.23 6.67 -20.46
C LYS A 76 -30.58 6.43 -18.98
N ASN A 77 -30.11 7.29 -18.07
CA ASN A 77 -30.28 7.15 -16.63
C ASN A 77 -31.41 8.03 -16.06
N SER A 78 -32.21 8.69 -16.91
CA SER A 78 -33.31 9.59 -16.50
C SER A 78 -32.85 10.71 -15.54
N ILE A 79 -31.63 11.22 -15.75
CA ILE A 79 -31.06 12.30 -14.94
C ILE A 79 -31.45 13.65 -15.55
N PRO A 80 -32.10 14.56 -14.79
CA PRO A 80 -32.43 15.87 -15.27
C PRO A 80 -31.18 16.76 -15.46
N HIS A 81 -31.13 17.52 -16.54
CA HIS A 81 -30.06 18.48 -16.81
C HIS A 81 -30.19 19.70 -15.87
N ARG A 82 -29.70 19.52 -14.61
CA ARG A 82 -29.63 20.60 -13.62
C ARG A 82 -28.17 20.80 -13.21
N GLN A 83 -27.62 21.99 -13.50
CA GLN A 83 -26.21 22.31 -13.12
C GLN A 83 -25.96 22.31 -11.62
N GLU A 84 -27.00 22.41 -10.79
CA GLU A 84 -26.90 22.41 -9.33
C GLU A 84 -26.75 20.97 -8.71
N SER A 85 -27.07 19.93 -9.48
CA SER A 85 -27.03 18.55 -8.98
C SER A 85 -25.59 18.02 -8.95
N LYS A 86 -25.22 17.35 -7.86
CA LYS A 86 -23.94 16.64 -7.71
C LYS A 86 -24.05 15.28 -8.39
N ILE A 87 -23.41 15.12 -9.55
CA ILE A 87 -23.45 13.91 -10.35
C ILE A 87 -22.08 13.27 -10.37
N LEU A 88 -21.98 12.01 -9.92
CA LEU A 88 -20.76 11.22 -9.99
C LEU A 88 -20.83 10.23 -11.16
N ILE A 89 -19.85 10.31 -12.05
CA ILE A 89 -19.59 9.30 -13.08
C ILE A 89 -18.40 8.46 -12.62
N PHE A 90 -18.61 7.16 -12.53
CA PHE A 90 -17.57 6.18 -12.23
C PHE A 90 -17.28 5.33 -13.46
N ILE A 91 -16.03 5.29 -13.88
CA ILE A 91 -15.55 4.51 -15.03
C ILE A 91 -14.60 3.45 -14.48
N ASP A 92 -15.12 2.25 -14.30
CA ASP A 92 -14.31 1.11 -13.79
C ASP A 92 -13.57 0.42 -14.93
N GLU A 93 -12.40 -0.17 -14.60
CA GLU A 93 -11.49 -0.85 -15.53
C GLU A 93 -11.17 -0.03 -16.79
N ILE A 94 -10.88 1.27 -16.60
CA ILE A 94 -10.67 2.24 -17.70
C ILE A 94 -9.60 1.82 -18.71
N GLN A 95 -8.64 0.97 -18.31
CA GLN A 95 -7.61 0.47 -19.21
C GLN A 95 -8.13 -0.46 -20.30
N GLU A 96 -9.35 -0.96 -20.21
CA GLU A 96 -9.95 -1.80 -21.27
C GLU A 96 -10.32 -0.99 -22.51
N ASN A 97 -10.47 0.35 -22.37
CA ASN A 97 -10.70 1.23 -23.54
C ASN A 97 -9.76 2.44 -23.53
N PRO A 98 -8.72 2.44 -24.39
CA PRO A 98 -7.78 3.56 -24.53
C PRO A 98 -8.41 4.92 -24.83
N LYS A 99 -9.53 4.96 -25.58
CA LYS A 99 -10.22 6.21 -25.90
C LYS A 99 -10.84 6.83 -24.65
N ALA A 100 -11.35 6.01 -23.72
CA ALA A 100 -11.90 6.49 -22.46
C ALA A 100 -10.86 7.26 -21.63
N VAL A 101 -9.59 6.85 -21.67
CA VAL A 101 -8.49 7.59 -21.02
C VAL A 101 -8.33 8.98 -21.62
N GLY A 102 -8.47 9.12 -22.95
CA GLY A 102 -8.43 10.42 -23.63
C GLY A 102 -9.56 11.34 -23.20
N PHE A 103 -10.75 10.79 -22.91
CA PHE A 103 -11.90 11.57 -22.42
C PHE A 103 -11.67 12.26 -21.08
N LEU A 104 -10.76 11.75 -20.23
CA LEU A 104 -10.46 12.38 -18.93
C LEU A 104 -10.00 13.84 -19.08
N ARG A 105 -9.27 14.16 -20.16
CA ARG A 105 -8.92 15.55 -20.47
C ARG A 105 -10.14 16.41 -20.72
N PHE A 106 -11.10 15.90 -21.51
CA PHE A 106 -12.29 16.66 -21.88
C PHE A 106 -13.26 16.78 -20.72
N PHE A 107 -13.37 15.78 -19.85
CA PHE A 107 -14.10 15.91 -18.59
C PHE A 107 -13.55 17.04 -17.73
N TYR A 108 -12.24 17.20 -17.64
CA TYR A 108 -11.63 18.31 -16.90
C TYR A 108 -11.86 19.67 -17.57
N GLU A 109 -11.63 19.76 -18.89
CA GLU A 109 -11.59 21.05 -19.61
C GLU A 109 -12.99 21.58 -19.95
N ARG A 110 -13.98 20.71 -20.21
CA ARG A 110 -15.30 21.10 -20.71
C ARG A 110 -16.43 20.91 -19.69
N THR A 111 -16.29 19.98 -18.77
CA THR A 111 -17.34 19.61 -17.82
C THR A 111 -16.84 19.57 -16.37
N PRO A 112 -16.16 20.63 -15.87
CA PRO A 112 -15.53 20.64 -14.53
C PRO A 112 -16.55 20.54 -13.38
N TRP A 113 -17.81 20.76 -13.63
CA TRP A 113 -18.92 20.61 -12.68
C TRP A 113 -19.24 19.13 -12.38
N LEU A 114 -18.93 18.21 -13.30
CA LEU A 114 -19.10 16.78 -13.08
C LEU A 114 -18.02 16.22 -12.17
N TYR A 115 -18.40 15.24 -11.36
CA TYR A 115 -17.48 14.46 -10.57
C TYR A 115 -17.16 13.19 -11.35
N VAL A 116 -15.88 12.98 -11.67
CA VAL A 116 -15.45 11.82 -12.44
C VAL A 116 -14.40 11.07 -11.65
N ILE A 117 -14.69 9.81 -11.34
CA ILE A 117 -13.74 8.87 -10.77
C ILE A 117 -13.54 7.74 -11.76
N THR A 118 -12.31 7.35 -11.99
CA THR A 118 -11.99 6.16 -12.75
C THR A 118 -11.13 5.21 -11.92
N ALA A 119 -11.29 3.92 -12.11
CA ALA A 119 -10.49 2.90 -11.45
C ALA A 119 -9.89 1.93 -12.48
N GLY A 120 -8.79 1.30 -12.07
CA GLY A 120 -8.18 0.23 -12.82
C GLY A 120 -6.98 -0.35 -12.10
N SER A 121 -6.74 -1.64 -12.29
CA SER A 121 -5.62 -2.35 -11.69
C SER A 121 -4.35 -2.29 -12.55
N ARG A 122 -4.48 -1.94 -13.85
CA ARG A 122 -3.40 -1.99 -14.85
C ARG A 122 -3.08 -0.64 -15.50
N LEU A 123 -3.41 0.47 -14.85
CA LEU A 123 -3.31 1.81 -15.41
C LEU A 123 -1.91 2.18 -15.91
N GLN A 124 -0.86 1.68 -15.23
CA GLN A 124 0.52 1.92 -15.66
C GLN A 124 0.95 1.09 -16.87
N SER A 125 0.21 0.03 -17.22
CA SER A 125 0.49 -0.76 -18.45
C SER A 125 0.08 -0.03 -19.73
N LEU A 126 -0.86 0.91 -19.65
CA LEU A 126 -1.31 1.74 -20.77
C LEU A 126 -0.18 2.64 -21.33
N VAL A 127 0.73 3.08 -20.47
CA VAL A 127 1.90 3.89 -20.90
C VAL A 127 2.74 3.16 -21.93
N LYS A 128 2.77 1.82 -21.90
CA LYS A 128 3.49 1.00 -22.90
C LYS A 128 2.80 0.93 -24.26
N GLN A 129 1.49 1.22 -24.33
CA GLN A 129 0.71 1.24 -25.56
C GLN A 129 0.68 2.63 -26.20
N HIS A 130 1.60 3.53 -25.84
CA HIS A 130 1.61 4.95 -26.23
C HIS A 130 0.38 5.76 -25.81
N ILE A 131 -0.38 5.24 -24.83
CA ILE A 131 -1.53 5.93 -24.24
C ILE A 131 -1.04 6.54 -22.94
N SER A 132 -0.91 7.85 -22.92
CA SER A 132 -0.59 8.60 -21.70
C SER A 132 -1.86 9.13 -21.06
N PHE A 133 -1.97 8.99 -19.76
CA PHE A 133 -2.92 9.79 -19.00
C PHE A 133 -2.64 11.28 -19.25
N PRO A 134 -3.67 12.11 -19.36
CA PRO A 134 -3.48 13.52 -19.64
C PRO A 134 -2.77 14.21 -18.47
N VAL A 135 -1.46 14.44 -18.67
CA VAL A 135 -0.59 15.06 -17.66
C VAL A 135 -1.18 16.38 -17.18
N GLY A 136 -1.25 16.55 -15.85
CA GLY A 136 -1.79 17.75 -15.24
C GLY A 136 -3.32 17.89 -15.29
N ARG A 137 -4.08 16.95 -15.88
CA ARG A 137 -5.54 16.96 -15.98
C ARG A 137 -6.24 15.92 -15.12
N VAL A 138 -5.49 15.10 -14.40
CA VAL A 138 -6.02 14.09 -13.48
C VAL A 138 -5.31 14.17 -12.13
N GLU A 139 -5.98 13.70 -11.09
CA GLU A 139 -5.42 13.45 -9.76
C GLU A 139 -5.36 11.94 -9.52
N TYR A 140 -4.51 11.52 -8.58
CA TYR A 140 -4.33 10.10 -8.29
C TYR A 140 -4.53 9.86 -6.80
N LEU A 141 -5.23 8.78 -6.46
CA LEU A 141 -5.25 8.18 -5.14
C LEU A 141 -4.96 6.69 -5.27
N THR A 142 -4.28 6.14 -4.28
CA THR A 142 -3.95 4.71 -4.25
C THR A 142 -4.70 4.03 -3.11
N LEU A 143 -5.45 2.97 -3.43
CA LEU A 143 -6.12 2.12 -2.45
C LEU A 143 -5.28 0.86 -2.20
N ARG A 144 -4.88 0.67 -0.96
CA ARG A 144 -4.16 -0.52 -0.47
C ARG A 144 -5.10 -1.51 0.19
N PRO A 145 -4.67 -2.74 0.49
CA PRO A 145 -5.36 -3.59 1.46
C PRO A 145 -5.66 -2.83 2.76
N PHE A 146 -6.50 -3.34 3.63
CA PHE A 146 -6.77 -2.72 4.92
C PHE A 146 -5.47 -2.60 5.72
N ASN A 147 -5.23 -1.42 6.29
CA ASN A 147 -4.24 -1.27 7.34
C ASN A 147 -4.83 -1.73 8.69
N PHE A 148 -4.01 -1.76 9.73
CA PHE A 148 -4.46 -2.24 11.04
C PHE A 148 -5.66 -1.44 11.59
N GLN A 149 -5.69 -0.13 11.41
CA GLN A 149 -6.83 0.70 11.85
C GLN A 149 -8.14 0.30 11.15
N GLU A 150 -8.10 0.07 9.84
CA GLU A 150 -9.26 -0.38 9.05
C GLU A 150 -9.67 -1.82 9.42
N TYR A 151 -8.68 -2.69 9.66
CA TYR A 151 -8.91 -4.05 10.16
C TYR A 151 -9.61 -4.04 11.52
N LEU A 152 -9.12 -3.22 12.46
CA LEU A 152 -9.67 -3.13 13.81
C LEU A 152 -11.11 -2.61 13.78
N ALA A 153 -11.39 -1.57 12.99
CA ALA A 153 -12.75 -1.08 12.76
C ALA A 153 -13.67 -2.16 12.17
N ALA A 154 -13.15 -3.01 11.27
CA ALA A 154 -13.93 -4.07 10.63
C ALA A 154 -14.22 -5.26 11.55
N THR A 155 -13.33 -5.58 12.50
CA THR A 155 -13.40 -6.79 13.32
C THR A 155 -13.90 -6.54 14.73
N LYS A 156 -13.61 -5.36 15.31
CA LYS A 156 -13.97 -4.99 16.69
C LYS A 156 -14.81 -3.72 16.80
N GLY A 157 -14.93 -2.95 15.71
CA GLY A 157 -15.77 -1.75 15.65
C GLY A 157 -15.06 -0.45 16.02
N ASP A 158 -15.83 0.65 15.95
CA ASP A 158 -15.30 2.03 16.03
C ASP A 158 -14.68 2.38 17.40
N SER A 159 -15.13 1.75 18.50
CA SER A 159 -14.57 2.00 19.84
C SER A 159 -13.10 1.62 19.92
N TRP A 160 -12.72 0.48 19.37
CA TRP A 160 -11.33 0.03 19.35
C TRP A 160 -10.46 0.83 18.35
N GLU A 161 -11.05 1.24 17.23
CA GLU A 161 -10.40 2.21 16.33
C GLU A 161 -10.15 3.54 17.03
N GLY A 162 -11.10 4.00 17.84
CA GLY A 162 -10.98 5.22 18.67
C GLY A 162 -9.85 5.11 19.68
N ALA A 163 -9.76 4.01 20.42
CA ALA A 163 -8.68 3.74 21.36
C ALA A 163 -7.29 3.75 20.68
N LEU A 164 -7.17 3.14 19.52
CA LEU A 164 -5.93 3.19 18.72
C LEU A 164 -5.53 4.63 18.37
N CYS A 165 -6.51 5.49 18.11
CA CYS A 165 -6.26 6.89 17.80
C CYS A 165 -5.88 7.73 19.03
N ASP A 166 -6.19 7.29 20.23
CA ASP A 166 -5.86 7.95 21.51
C ASP A 166 -4.65 7.27 22.17
N TYR A 167 -3.56 7.18 21.42
CA TYR A 167 -2.38 6.41 21.81
C TYR A 167 -1.70 6.84 23.11
N GLU A 168 -1.96 8.06 23.59
CA GLU A 168 -1.40 8.58 24.85
C GLU A 168 -2.08 7.98 26.08
N HIS A 169 -3.30 7.42 25.93
CA HIS A 169 -4.10 6.85 27.00
C HIS A 169 -4.27 5.32 26.90
N ILE A 170 -3.38 4.65 26.19
CA ILE A 170 -3.36 3.20 26.07
C ILE A 170 -2.75 2.62 27.35
N ASP A 171 -3.57 2.01 28.21
CA ASP A 171 -3.10 1.25 29.38
C ASP A 171 -2.62 -0.16 28.98
N MET A 172 -2.04 -0.89 29.95
CA MET A 172 -1.47 -2.23 29.73
C MET A 172 -2.53 -3.23 29.21
N GLY A 173 -3.77 -3.17 29.70
CA GLY A 173 -4.84 -4.07 29.27
C GLY A 173 -5.23 -3.83 27.81
N ILE A 174 -5.33 -2.56 27.40
CA ILE A 174 -5.59 -2.17 26.03
C ILE A 174 -4.39 -2.54 25.14
N HIS A 175 -3.17 -2.31 25.62
CA HIS A 175 -1.93 -2.67 24.91
C HIS A 175 -1.89 -4.17 24.58
N ASP A 176 -2.12 -5.04 25.56
CA ASP A 176 -2.11 -6.48 25.38
C ASP A 176 -3.13 -6.97 24.35
N GLU A 177 -4.34 -6.40 24.36
CA GLU A 177 -5.36 -6.72 23.38
C GLU A 177 -5.01 -6.21 21.98
N LEU A 178 -4.45 -5.01 21.84
CA LEU A 178 -4.02 -4.46 20.56
C LEU A 178 -2.87 -5.25 19.95
N ILE A 179 -1.91 -5.73 20.76
CA ILE A 179 -0.82 -6.61 20.31
C ILE A 179 -1.38 -7.94 19.78
N LYS A 180 -2.34 -8.55 20.51
CA LYS A 180 -3.00 -9.79 20.06
C LYS A 180 -3.74 -9.60 18.72
N ASP A 181 -4.47 -8.49 18.59
CA ASP A 181 -5.22 -8.21 17.37
C ASP A 181 -4.30 -7.82 16.21
N PHE A 182 -3.22 -7.08 16.48
CA PHE A 182 -2.20 -6.81 15.48
C PHE A 182 -1.53 -8.09 14.99
N SER A 183 -1.26 -9.03 15.90
CA SER A 183 -0.72 -10.34 15.55
C SER A 183 -1.64 -11.14 14.63
N LYS A 184 -2.97 -11.11 14.88
CA LYS A 184 -3.96 -11.74 14.00
C LYS A 184 -4.02 -11.05 12.63
N TYR A 185 -4.09 -9.70 12.63
CA TYR A 185 -4.05 -8.92 11.41
C TYR A 185 -2.84 -9.24 10.56
N ALA A 186 -1.72 -9.31 11.17
CA ALA A 186 -0.52 -9.61 10.50
C ALA A 186 -0.47 -11.03 9.92
N LEU A 187 -1.10 -11.99 10.59
CA LEU A 187 -1.23 -13.36 10.09
C LEU A 187 -2.16 -13.46 8.87
N ILE A 188 -3.34 -12.82 8.93
CA ILE A 188 -4.36 -12.93 7.88
C ILE A 188 -4.31 -11.82 6.83
N GLY A 189 -3.58 -10.72 7.10
CA GLY A 189 -3.45 -9.59 6.20
C GLY A 189 -4.64 -8.65 6.19
N GLY A 190 -4.62 -7.75 5.20
CA GLY A 190 -5.62 -6.71 5.01
C GLY A 190 -6.47 -6.86 3.75
N MET A 191 -6.45 -8.00 3.05
CA MET A 191 -7.32 -8.19 1.88
C MET A 191 -8.79 -8.11 2.29
N PRO A 192 -9.63 -7.25 1.67
CA PRO A 192 -10.98 -6.95 2.15
C PRO A 192 -11.89 -8.17 2.30
N GLU A 193 -11.81 -9.13 1.38
CA GLU A 193 -12.60 -10.35 1.44
C GLU A 193 -12.16 -11.23 2.61
N VAL A 194 -10.85 -11.36 2.84
CA VAL A 194 -10.27 -12.11 3.97
C VAL A 194 -10.74 -11.50 5.29
N VAL A 195 -10.54 -10.19 5.47
CA VAL A 195 -10.93 -9.47 6.70
C VAL A 195 -12.45 -9.57 6.94
N SER A 196 -13.26 -9.43 5.88
CA SER A 196 -14.73 -9.52 5.99
C SER A 196 -15.20 -10.91 6.41
N ASN A 197 -14.56 -11.97 5.93
CA ASN A 197 -14.89 -13.34 6.34
C ASN A 197 -14.41 -13.61 7.76
N TYR A 198 -13.17 -13.21 8.09
CA TYR A 198 -12.67 -13.34 9.45
C TYR A 198 -13.51 -12.59 10.49
N ALA A 199 -13.97 -11.39 10.19
CA ALA A 199 -14.85 -10.62 11.07
C ALA A 199 -16.19 -11.30 11.37
N ARG A 200 -16.65 -12.21 10.50
CA ARG A 200 -17.91 -12.96 10.69
C ARG A 200 -17.71 -14.28 11.40
N GLN A 201 -16.64 -15.01 11.08
CA GLN A 201 -16.45 -16.40 11.49
C GLN A 201 -15.41 -16.55 12.62
N HIS A 202 -14.45 -15.62 12.71
CA HIS A 202 -13.31 -15.66 13.62
C HIS A 202 -12.47 -16.94 13.50
N ASP A 203 -12.53 -17.60 12.33
CA ASP A 203 -11.78 -18.82 12.02
C ASP A 203 -10.79 -18.57 10.89
N ILE A 204 -9.52 -18.84 11.16
CA ILE A 204 -8.42 -18.63 10.21
C ILE A 204 -8.39 -19.76 9.17
N VAL A 205 -8.79 -20.98 9.54
CA VAL A 205 -8.76 -22.14 8.65
C VAL A 205 -9.73 -21.96 7.47
N GLU A 206 -10.89 -21.36 7.76
CA GLU A 206 -11.93 -21.05 6.75
C GLU A 206 -11.51 -19.98 5.73
N LEU A 207 -10.36 -19.32 5.91
CA LEU A 207 -9.84 -18.34 4.97
C LEU A 207 -9.07 -18.96 3.79
N ALA A 208 -8.65 -20.22 3.90
CA ALA A 208 -7.83 -20.89 2.89
C ALA A 208 -8.45 -20.86 1.47
N PRO A 209 -9.75 -21.13 1.25
CA PRO A 209 -10.36 -21.03 -0.07
C PRO A 209 -10.30 -19.61 -0.67
N ILE A 210 -10.39 -18.58 0.18
CA ILE A 210 -10.30 -17.18 -0.25
C ILE A 210 -8.89 -16.86 -0.74
N PHE A 211 -7.86 -17.23 0.01
CA PHE A 211 -6.47 -17.06 -0.40
C PHE A 211 -6.16 -17.78 -1.72
N GLN A 212 -6.66 -19.01 -1.88
CA GLN A 212 -6.51 -19.75 -3.12
C GLN A 212 -7.19 -19.05 -4.31
N SER A 213 -8.39 -18.50 -4.10
CA SER A 213 -9.12 -17.71 -5.11
C SER A 213 -8.34 -16.45 -5.50
N LEU A 214 -7.81 -15.72 -4.51
CA LEU A 214 -6.97 -14.52 -4.73
C LEU A 214 -5.74 -14.86 -5.57
N ARG A 215 -5.01 -15.92 -5.22
CA ARG A 215 -3.84 -16.39 -5.98
C ARG A 215 -4.20 -16.74 -7.42
N LYS A 216 -5.29 -17.51 -7.61
CA LYS A 216 -5.75 -17.89 -8.93
C LYS A 216 -6.04 -16.65 -9.77
N GLY A 217 -6.74 -15.67 -9.21
CA GLY A 217 -7.02 -14.40 -9.88
C GLY A 217 -5.75 -13.64 -10.28
N TYR A 218 -4.74 -13.55 -9.42
CA TYR A 218 -3.46 -12.92 -9.76
C TYR A 218 -2.71 -13.68 -10.87
N ILE A 219 -2.74 -15.02 -10.86
CA ILE A 219 -2.10 -15.84 -11.89
C ILE A 219 -2.82 -15.67 -13.25
N GLU A 220 -4.15 -15.67 -13.26
CA GLU A 220 -4.94 -15.46 -14.48
C GLU A 220 -4.70 -14.07 -15.09
N ASP A 221 -4.49 -13.05 -14.26
CA ASP A 221 -4.17 -11.70 -14.73
C ASP A 221 -2.79 -11.61 -15.42
N LEU A 222 -1.86 -12.54 -15.16
CA LEU A 222 -0.53 -12.51 -15.79
C LEU A 222 -0.60 -12.54 -17.33
N GLU A 223 -1.58 -13.26 -17.89
CA GLU A 223 -1.83 -13.30 -19.34
C GLU A 223 -2.12 -11.89 -19.91
N ARG A 224 -2.72 -11.03 -19.10
CA ARG A 224 -3.03 -9.65 -19.47
C ARG A 224 -1.88 -8.67 -19.19
N TYR A 225 -0.92 -9.02 -18.30
CA TYR A 225 0.23 -8.17 -17.96
C TYR A 225 1.44 -8.38 -18.84
N GLY A 226 1.66 -9.62 -19.28
CA GLY A 226 2.82 -10.03 -20.05
C GLY A 226 2.78 -9.56 -21.50
N LYS A 227 3.96 -9.30 -22.07
CA LYS A 227 4.12 -8.97 -23.48
C LYS A 227 4.22 -10.21 -24.37
N ASN A 228 4.68 -11.32 -23.79
CA ASN A 228 4.91 -12.58 -24.46
C ASN A 228 4.95 -13.73 -23.44
N GLU A 229 4.86 -14.97 -23.94
CA GLU A 229 4.86 -16.19 -23.14
C GLU A 229 6.06 -16.30 -22.18
N ARG A 230 7.24 -15.87 -22.60
CA ARG A 230 8.44 -15.93 -21.77
C ARG A 230 8.30 -15.02 -20.54
N GLN A 231 7.81 -13.79 -20.70
CA GLN A 231 7.63 -12.86 -19.58
C GLN A 231 6.53 -13.35 -18.63
N ILE A 232 5.44 -13.94 -19.18
CA ILE A 232 4.37 -14.56 -18.40
C ILE A 232 4.92 -15.72 -17.57
N ALA A 233 5.74 -16.60 -18.16
CA ALA A 233 6.37 -17.72 -17.44
C ALA A 233 7.27 -17.24 -16.29
N VAL A 234 8.06 -16.16 -16.50
CA VAL A 234 8.88 -15.55 -15.42
C VAL A 234 8.01 -14.98 -14.31
N MET A 235 6.95 -14.23 -14.64
CA MET A 235 6.03 -13.68 -13.63
C MET A 235 5.31 -14.80 -12.87
N ARG A 236 4.91 -15.88 -13.54
CA ARG A 236 4.30 -17.06 -12.92
C ARG A 236 5.27 -17.71 -11.93
N HIS A 237 6.54 -17.87 -12.28
CA HIS A 237 7.57 -18.35 -11.37
C HIS A 237 7.72 -17.46 -10.13
N ILE A 238 7.74 -16.12 -10.32
CA ILE A 238 7.82 -15.16 -9.21
C ILE A 238 6.61 -15.30 -8.28
N LEU A 239 5.38 -15.40 -8.81
CA LEU A 239 4.15 -15.60 -8.02
C LEU A 239 4.05 -17.00 -7.39
N GLN A 240 4.79 -17.97 -7.88
CA GLN A 240 4.80 -19.31 -7.31
C GLN A 240 5.78 -19.46 -6.14
N TYR A 241 6.96 -18.86 -6.24
CA TYR A 241 8.08 -19.13 -5.34
C TYR A 241 8.63 -17.89 -4.62
N GLY A 242 8.22 -16.68 -5.04
CA GLY A 242 8.78 -15.44 -4.51
C GLY A 242 8.26 -15.05 -3.13
N TRP A 243 7.16 -15.63 -2.64
CA TRP A 243 6.57 -15.28 -1.36
C TRP A 243 7.52 -15.50 -0.18
N ALA A 244 8.32 -16.56 -0.21
CA ALA A 244 9.33 -16.84 0.79
C ALA A 244 10.48 -15.81 0.86
N LYS A 245 10.51 -14.85 -0.09
CA LYS A 245 11.47 -13.73 -0.11
C LYS A 245 10.87 -12.41 0.38
N ALA A 246 9.68 -12.43 0.94
CA ALA A 246 9.02 -11.26 1.49
C ALA A 246 9.87 -10.61 2.61
N GLY A 247 9.99 -9.29 2.60
CA GLY A 247 10.79 -8.52 3.55
C GLY A 247 12.32 -8.66 3.40
N GLN A 248 12.78 -9.53 2.50
CA GLN A 248 14.22 -9.78 2.33
C GLN A 248 14.81 -8.93 1.20
N THR A 249 16.09 -8.62 1.34
CA THR A 249 16.92 -8.11 0.24
C THR A 249 17.11 -9.21 -0.81
N ILE A 250 16.80 -8.92 -2.08
CA ILE A 250 16.82 -9.89 -3.16
C ILE A 250 17.89 -9.58 -4.20
N THR A 251 18.42 -10.64 -4.81
CA THR A 251 19.20 -10.56 -6.05
C THR A 251 18.35 -11.03 -7.21
N PHE A 252 18.50 -10.40 -8.38
CA PHE A 252 17.76 -10.81 -9.59
C PHE A 252 18.35 -12.06 -10.22
N SER A 253 19.63 -12.34 -9.99
CA SER A 253 20.28 -13.57 -10.44
C SER A 253 19.79 -14.75 -9.61
N LYS A 254 19.40 -15.84 -10.26
CA LYS A 254 18.90 -17.07 -9.63
C LYS A 254 17.75 -16.82 -8.64
N PHE A 255 16.90 -15.83 -8.91
CA PHE A 255 15.78 -15.48 -8.04
C PHE A 255 14.88 -16.69 -7.78
N ALA A 256 14.65 -17.00 -6.50
CA ALA A 256 13.82 -18.11 -6.06
C ALA A 256 14.19 -19.45 -6.74
N GLY A 257 15.48 -19.72 -6.95
CA GLY A 257 16.00 -20.96 -7.55
C GLY A 257 15.82 -21.07 -9.07
N SER A 258 15.50 -19.99 -9.78
CA SER A 258 15.28 -20.02 -11.24
C SER A 258 16.60 -19.91 -12.02
N ASP A 259 16.56 -20.40 -13.26
CA ASP A 259 17.61 -20.21 -14.26
C ASP A 259 17.36 -19.01 -15.20
N TYR A 260 16.36 -18.19 -14.89
CA TYR A 260 16.06 -16.98 -15.64
C TYR A 260 17.17 -15.93 -15.48
N THR A 261 17.42 -15.16 -16.53
CA THR A 261 18.41 -14.07 -16.49
C THR A 261 17.96 -12.97 -15.54
N SER A 262 18.93 -12.27 -14.92
CA SER A 262 18.65 -11.13 -14.03
C SER A 262 17.79 -10.05 -14.70
N THR A 263 17.99 -9.81 -16.00
CA THR A 263 17.19 -8.86 -16.79
C THR A 263 15.72 -9.32 -16.87
N ALA A 264 15.47 -10.60 -17.17
CA ALA A 264 14.12 -11.13 -17.28
C ALA A 264 13.37 -11.07 -15.94
N ILE A 265 14.05 -11.41 -14.84
CA ILE A 265 13.50 -11.28 -13.47
C ILE A 265 13.19 -9.82 -13.15
N HIS A 266 14.13 -8.90 -13.39
CA HIS A 266 13.93 -7.47 -13.13
C HIS A 266 12.76 -6.89 -13.94
N GLU A 267 12.65 -7.22 -15.23
CA GLU A 267 11.53 -6.79 -16.07
C GLU A 267 10.19 -7.32 -15.57
N ALA A 268 10.13 -8.60 -15.16
CA ALA A 268 8.93 -9.22 -14.63
C ALA A 268 8.51 -8.59 -13.28
N LEU A 269 9.46 -8.39 -12.37
CA LEU A 269 9.21 -7.69 -11.09
C LEU A 269 8.68 -6.27 -11.32
N ASN A 270 9.23 -5.52 -12.27
CA ASN A 270 8.74 -4.18 -12.63
C ASN A 270 7.29 -4.20 -13.16
N VAL A 271 6.89 -5.26 -13.89
CA VAL A 271 5.49 -5.40 -14.32
C VAL A 271 4.58 -5.67 -13.14
N LEU A 272 4.97 -6.57 -12.23
CA LEU A 272 4.20 -6.88 -11.01
C LEU A 272 4.12 -5.68 -10.06
N GLN A 273 5.18 -4.87 -9.96
CA GLN A 273 5.16 -3.61 -9.20
C GLN A 273 4.16 -2.61 -9.78
N LYS A 274 4.11 -2.48 -11.11
CA LYS A 274 3.13 -1.62 -11.80
C LYS A 274 1.69 -2.09 -11.63
N ALA A 275 1.49 -3.38 -11.39
CA ALA A 275 0.18 -3.95 -11.04
C ALA A 275 -0.14 -3.85 -9.53
N PHE A 276 0.71 -3.23 -8.73
CA PHE A 276 0.59 -3.11 -7.26
C PHE A 276 0.63 -4.45 -6.52
N ILE A 277 1.11 -5.52 -7.13
CA ILE A 277 1.20 -6.86 -6.51
C ILE A 277 2.40 -6.93 -5.56
N LEU A 278 3.46 -6.23 -5.88
CA LEU A 278 4.67 -6.12 -5.06
C LEU A 278 5.31 -4.75 -5.21
N SER A 279 6.36 -4.49 -4.45
CA SER A 279 7.26 -3.37 -4.64
C SER A 279 8.71 -3.77 -4.37
N LEU A 280 9.61 -2.99 -4.94
CA LEU A 280 11.05 -3.10 -4.75
C LEU A 280 11.53 -1.83 -4.02
N ASP A 281 11.91 -2.00 -2.76
CA ASP A 281 12.40 -0.91 -1.93
C ASP A 281 13.91 -0.85 -2.01
N PHE A 282 14.45 0.19 -2.64
CA PHE A 282 15.89 0.35 -2.80
C PHE A 282 16.50 1.07 -1.60
N PRO A 283 17.73 0.69 -1.19
CA PRO A 283 18.40 1.34 -0.08
C PRO A 283 18.91 2.73 -0.45
N ILE A 284 18.98 3.59 0.57
CA ILE A 284 19.80 4.80 0.57
C ILE A 284 21.09 4.56 1.34
N THR A 285 22.12 5.35 1.08
CA THR A 285 23.41 5.28 1.80
C THR A 285 23.70 6.55 2.59
N SER A 286 23.01 7.66 2.26
CA SER A 286 23.09 8.92 2.99
C SER A 286 22.24 8.89 4.25
N THR A 287 22.68 9.56 5.30
CA THR A 287 21.91 9.85 6.51
C THR A 287 21.27 11.23 6.47
N ASN A 288 21.54 12.00 5.42
CA ASN A 288 21.06 13.36 5.21
C ASN A 288 20.23 13.46 3.93
N VAL A 289 19.29 14.41 3.86
CA VAL A 289 18.50 14.69 2.66
C VAL A 289 19.37 15.29 1.54
N PRO A 290 19.06 15.02 0.27
CA PRO A 290 17.96 14.20 -0.22
C PRO A 290 18.20 12.68 -0.06
N ALA A 291 17.13 11.93 0.23
CA ALA A 291 17.16 10.46 0.29
C ALA A 291 17.19 9.89 -1.13
N ILE A 292 18.37 9.73 -1.71
CA ILE A 292 18.54 9.23 -3.08
C ILE A 292 18.75 7.70 -3.05
N PRO A 293 17.87 6.92 -3.72
CA PRO A 293 18.00 5.47 -3.75
C PRO A 293 19.20 5.01 -4.57
N SER A 294 19.90 4.01 -4.07
CA SER A 294 21.00 3.34 -4.77
C SER A 294 20.49 2.16 -5.61
N LEU A 295 20.12 2.43 -6.87
CA LEU A 295 19.58 1.41 -7.78
C LEU A 295 20.58 0.31 -8.16
N LYS A 296 21.87 0.48 -7.85
CA LYS A 296 22.91 -0.54 -8.06
C LYS A 296 22.93 -1.60 -6.95
N ARG A 297 22.29 -1.33 -5.83
CA ARG A 297 22.21 -2.24 -4.70
C ARG A 297 20.92 -3.06 -4.77
N SER A 298 20.94 -4.21 -4.13
CA SER A 298 19.81 -5.13 -4.05
C SER A 298 18.64 -4.51 -3.28
N PRO A 299 17.41 -4.52 -3.82
CA PRO A 299 16.22 -4.01 -3.13
C PRO A 299 15.64 -5.03 -2.16
N LYS A 300 14.86 -4.57 -1.18
CA LYS A 300 13.93 -5.41 -0.41
C LYS A 300 12.67 -5.69 -1.24
N LEU A 301 12.16 -6.92 -1.16
CA LEU A 301 10.92 -7.34 -1.82
C LEU A 301 9.76 -7.25 -0.85
N ILE A 302 8.80 -6.38 -1.15
CA ILE A 302 7.58 -6.21 -0.35
C ILE A 302 6.37 -6.60 -1.20
N TRP A 303 5.59 -7.56 -0.74
CA TRP A 303 4.34 -7.98 -1.39
C TRP A 303 3.18 -7.10 -0.96
N VAL A 304 2.09 -7.15 -1.73
CA VAL A 304 0.89 -6.33 -1.53
C VAL A 304 0.23 -6.54 -0.18
N ASP A 305 0.30 -7.77 0.36
CA ASP A 305 -0.41 -8.16 1.58
C ASP A 305 0.32 -9.27 2.33
N THR A 306 0.43 -9.11 3.64
CA THR A 306 1.13 -10.05 4.51
C THR A 306 0.38 -11.38 4.69
N GLY A 307 -0.96 -11.37 4.64
CA GLY A 307 -1.76 -12.59 4.72
C GLY A 307 -1.53 -13.52 3.53
N LEU A 308 -1.41 -12.93 2.33
CA LEU A 308 -1.03 -13.69 1.14
C LEU A 308 0.38 -14.28 1.29
N VAL A 309 1.34 -13.49 1.81
CA VAL A 309 2.70 -13.99 2.08
C VAL A 309 2.67 -15.18 3.04
N ASN A 310 1.99 -15.03 4.18
CA ASN A 310 1.95 -16.06 5.21
C ASN A 310 1.26 -17.33 4.73
N PHE A 311 0.20 -17.20 3.93
CA PHE A 311 -0.51 -18.34 3.38
C PHE A 311 0.33 -19.11 2.35
N PHE A 312 0.98 -18.40 1.40
CA PHE A 312 1.75 -19.04 0.33
C PHE A 312 3.17 -19.45 0.71
N ALA A 313 3.68 -18.94 1.84
CA ALA A 313 4.93 -19.39 2.45
C ALA A 313 4.70 -20.46 3.56
N ASP A 314 3.47 -20.99 3.68
CA ASP A 314 3.04 -22.00 4.66
C ASP A 314 3.22 -21.59 6.14
N ILE A 315 3.39 -20.29 6.42
CA ILE A 315 3.59 -19.76 7.78
C ILE A 315 2.31 -19.88 8.62
N GLN A 316 1.12 -19.79 8.00
CA GLN A 316 -0.15 -19.96 8.72
C GLN A 316 -0.29 -21.37 9.31
N LEU A 317 0.22 -22.40 8.65
CA LEU A 317 0.20 -23.78 9.17
C LEU A 317 1.08 -23.93 10.40
N GLU A 318 2.27 -23.32 10.41
CA GLU A 318 3.18 -23.31 11.55
C GLU A 318 2.55 -22.64 12.77
N TYR A 319 1.85 -21.51 12.56
CA TYR A 319 1.10 -20.83 13.60
C TYR A 319 0.00 -21.69 14.22
N LEU A 320 -0.80 -22.38 13.39
CA LEU A 320 -1.86 -23.26 13.87
C LEU A 320 -1.33 -24.42 14.73
N GLN A 321 -0.09 -24.85 14.47
CA GLN A 321 0.59 -25.91 15.25
C GLN A 321 1.16 -25.40 16.57
N ASN A 322 1.78 -24.22 16.58
CA ASN A 322 2.61 -23.75 17.70
C ASN A 322 1.90 -22.71 18.60
N LYS A 323 0.79 -22.12 18.15
CA LYS A 323 -0.05 -21.12 18.86
C LYS A 323 0.67 -19.86 19.36
N ASP A 324 1.96 -19.68 19.07
CA ASP A 324 2.73 -18.50 19.42
C ASP A 324 3.07 -17.67 18.17
N LEU A 325 2.31 -16.60 17.96
CA LEU A 325 2.51 -15.67 16.86
C LEU A 325 3.81 -14.90 16.96
N LEU A 326 4.21 -14.51 18.16
CA LEU A 326 5.39 -13.66 18.36
C LEU A 326 6.67 -14.44 18.04
N ASP A 327 6.69 -15.76 18.29
CA ASP A 327 7.81 -16.62 17.94
C ASP A 327 7.87 -16.95 16.44
N THR A 328 6.73 -17.14 15.79
CA THR A 328 6.63 -17.37 14.33
C THR A 328 6.94 -16.09 13.53
N TRP A 329 6.81 -14.91 14.15
CA TRP A 329 6.91 -13.59 13.53
C TRP A 329 8.29 -12.97 13.54
N ARG A 330 9.33 -13.75 13.76
CA ARG A 330 10.70 -13.25 13.87
C ARG A 330 11.25 -12.79 12.51
N GLY A 331 11.87 -11.61 12.51
CA GLY A 331 12.64 -11.11 11.38
C GLY A 331 11.79 -10.55 10.23
N HIS A 332 11.98 -11.07 9.01
CA HIS A 332 11.44 -10.50 7.77
C HIS A 332 9.92 -10.40 7.69
N ALA A 333 9.17 -11.24 8.41
CA ALA A 333 7.70 -11.13 8.47
C ALA A 333 7.26 -9.87 9.23
N ALA A 334 7.94 -9.55 10.34
CA ALA A 334 7.70 -8.32 11.09
C ALA A 334 8.06 -7.06 10.26
N GLU A 335 9.17 -7.11 9.53
CA GLU A 335 9.53 -6.02 8.61
C GLU A 335 8.49 -5.88 7.50
N HIS A 336 7.99 -6.99 6.94
CA HIS A 336 7.02 -6.94 5.85
C HIS A 336 5.70 -6.27 6.25
N ILE A 337 5.15 -6.57 7.44
CA ILE A 337 3.91 -5.93 7.89
C ILE A 337 4.12 -4.45 8.22
N VAL A 338 5.26 -4.08 8.80
CA VAL A 338 5.62 -2.68 9.03
C VAL A 338 5.73 -1.93 7.69
N ALA A 339 6.33 -2.55 6.67
CA ALA A 339 6.35 -1.99 5.31
C ALA A 339 4.94 -1.75 4.76
N GLN A 340 4.01 -2.70 4.95
CA GLN A 340 2.63 -2.58 4.52
C GLN A 340 1.93 -1.38 5.20
N GLU A 341 2.09 -1.21 6.51
CA GLU A 341 1.53 -0.08 7.26
C GLU A 341 2.12 1.27 6.81
N LEU A 342 3.45 1.35 6.68
CA LEU A 342 4.14 2.56 6.25
C LEU A 342 3.73 3.00 4.83
N ARG A 343 3.46 2.06 3.92
CA ARG A 343 3.03 2.37 2.55
C ARG A 343 1.70 3.10 2.49
N VAL A 344 0.76 2.76 3.36
CA VAL A 344 -0.52 3.48 3.45
C VAL A 344 -0.29 4.95 3.83
N LEU A 345 0.68 5.22 4.69
CA LEU A 345 1.06 6.59 5.07
C LEU A 345 1.78 7.31 3.92
N LEU A 346 2.72 6.65 3.25
CA LEU A 346 3.47 7.24 2.12
C LEU A 346 2.52 7.70 1.01
N ASP A 347 1.52 6.89 0.64
CA ASP A 347 0.53 7.25 -0.37
C ASP A 347 -0.23 8.55 0.00
N ARG A 348 -0.55 8.76 1.28
CA ARG A 348 -1.21 10.00 1.76
C ARG A 348 -0.33 11.24 1.62
N TYR A 349 0.98 11.07 1.67
CA TYR A 349 1.94 12.17 1.49
C TYR A 349 2.44 12.30 0.06
N TYR A 350 1.84 11.58 -0.90
CA TYR A 350 2.26 11.55 -2.30
C TYR A 350 3.74 11.14 -2.47
N LYS A 351 4.25 10.33 -1.54
CA LYS A 351 5.57 9.72 -1.62
C LYS A 351 5.43 8.36 -2.29
N GLU A 352 6.14 8.16 -3.39
CA GLU A 352 5.98 6.94 -4.18
C GLU A 352 6.83 5.80 -3.65
N ASP A 353 8.00 6.10 -3.07
CA ASP A 353 9.02 5.11 -2.73
C ASP A 353 9.27 5.02 -1.23
N GLN A 354 9.35 3.78 -0.75
CA GLN A 354 9.83 3.42 0.56
C GLN A 354 11.30 3.00 0.45
N HIS A 355 12.11 3.41 1.41
CA HIS A 355 13.53 3.12 1.42
C HIS A 355 13.96 2.53 2.76
N PHE A 356 15.07 1.82 2.73
CA PHE A 356 15.84 1.40 3.89
C PHE A 356 17.25 2.01 3.81
N TRP A 357 18.03 1.96 4.88
CA TRP A 357 19.39 2.50 4.86
C TRP A 357 20.43 1.40 5.02
N VAL A 358 21.51 1.51 4.27
CA VAL A 358 22.68 0.66 4.42
C VAL A 358 23.93 1.53 4.49
N ARG A 359 24.88 1.13 5.35
CA ARG A 359 26.13 1.85 5.49
C ARG A 359 26.99 1.74 4.23
N ASP A 360 27.54 2.87 3.76
CA ASP A 360 28.37 2.91 2.55
C ASP A 360 29.85 2.60 2.85
N LYS A 361 30.14 1.50 3.54
CA LYS A 361 31.51 1.01 3.80
C LYS A 361 31.58 -0.47 3.46
N LYS A 362 32.63 -0.88 2.70
CA LYS A 362 32.96 -2.30 2.50
C LYS A 362 33.19 -2.97 3.85
N GLY A 363 32.48 -4.07 4.12
CA GLY A 363 32.65 -4.88 5.33
C GLY A 363 31.98 -4.34 6.59
N ALA A 364 31.03 -3.39 6.48
CA ALA A 364 30.27 -2.90 7.61
C ALA A 364 28.75 -3.20 7.40
N ASP A 365 28.26 -4.22 8.10
CA ASP A 365 26.89 -4.75 7.98
C ASP A 365 25.90 -3.97 8.85
N ALA A 366 25.85 -2.63 8.75
CA ALA A 366 24.82 -1.84 9.41
C ALA A 366 23.69 -1.52 8.42
N GLU A 367 22.49 -1.96 8.76
CA GLU A 367 21.25 -1.72 8.02
C GLU A 367 20.19 -1.18 8.96
N ILE A 368 19.38 -0.24 8.50
CA ILE A 368 18.14 0.22 9.14
C ILE A 368 16.98 -0.22 8.26
N ASP A 369 15.98 -0.85 8.85
CA ASP A 369 14.92 -1.52 8.13
C ASP A 369 14.09 -0.59 7.25
N PHE A 370 13.78 0.65 7.74
CA PHE A 370 13.10 1.68 6.98
C PHE A 370 13.63 3.07 7.32
N VAL A 371 13.43 4.00 6.41
CA VAL A 371 13.67 5.42 6.64
C VAL A 371 12.43 6.23 6.28
N TRP A 372 12.14 7.26 7.08
CA TRP A 372 11.07 8.21 6.85
C TRP A 372 11.66 9.60 6.67
N THR A 373 11.37 10.27 5.55
CA THR A 373 11.82 11.64 5.31
C THR A 373 10.77 12.64 5.79
N GLN A 374 11.17 13.57 6.65
CA GLN A 374 10.31 14.66 7.12
C GLN A 374 11.09 15.97 7.19
N GLY A 375 10.66 16.95 6.39
CA GLY A 375 11.42 18.19 6.25
C GLY A 375 12.85 17.92 5.80
N ASN A 376 13.82 18.42 6.56
CA ASN A 376 15.24 18.23 6.31
C ASN A 376 15.85 16.99 7.00
N ASN A 377 15.02 16.13 7.60
CA ASN A 377 15.48 14.99 8.38
C ASN A 377 15.16 13.67 7.70
N ILE A 378 16.06 12.70 7.82
CA ILE A 378 15.81 11.29 7.57
C ILE A 378 15.72 10.60 8.93
N ILE A 379 14.55 10.04 9.23
CA ILE A 379 14.23 9.36 10.48
C ILE A 379 14.42 7.86 10.28
N PRO A 380 15.36 7.22 10.98
CA PRO A 380 15.55 5.78 10.92
C PRO A 380 14.46 5.06 11.70
N ILE A 381 13.96 3.96 11.14
CA ILE A 381 12.95 3.07 11.75
C ILE A 381 13.54 1.66 11.77
N GLU A 382 13.77 1.14 12.96
CA GLU A 382 14.29 -0.20 13.21
C GLU A 382 13.19 -1.08 13.76
N VAL A 383 13.00 -2.27 13.21
CA VAL A 383 11.97 -3.24 13.64
C VAL A 383 12.59 -4.30 14.53
N LYS A 384 12.03 -4.51 15.72
CA LYS A 384 12.48 -5.50 16.68
C LYS A 384 11.32 -6.37 17.14
N ALA A 385 11.26 -7.61 16.70
CA ALA A 385 10.20 -8.57 17.08
C ALA A 385 10.27 -9.04 18.55
N GLY A 386 11.36 -8.78 19.26
CA GLY A 386 11.57 -9.21 20.66
C GLY A 386 11.92 -8.06 21.60
N THR A 387 11.98 -8.37 22.91
CA THR A 387 12.30 -7.40 23.98
C THR A 387 13.78 -7.05 24.09
N ASN A 388 14.68 -7.94 23.64
CA ASN A 388 16.13 -7.72 23.67
C ASN A 388 16.58 -7.04 22.38
N SER A 389 16.92 -5.76 22.49
CA SER A 389 17.28 -4.98 21.32
C SER A 389 18.60 -4.25 21.49
N HIS A 390 19.63 -4.76 20.84
CA HIS A 390 20.80 -3.96 20.58
C HIS A 390 20.48 -2.93 19.49
N LEU A 391 20.66 -1.64 19.79
CA LEU A 391 20.42 -0.52 18.85
C LEU A 391 21.64 -0.20 17.98
N ARG A 392 22.48 -1.19 17.65
CA ARG A 392 23.76 -0.98 16.95
C ARG A 392 23.59 -0.28 15.60
N SER A 393 22.59 -0.68 14.81
CA SER A 393 22.32 -0.08 13.52
C SER A 393 21.82 1.35 13.68
N LEU A 394 20.89 1.61 14.63
CA LEU A 394 20.43 2.97 14.95
C LEU A 394 21.60 3.87 15.41
N HIS A 395 22.46 3.37 16.30
CA HIS A 395 23.66 4.13 16.72
C HIS A 395 24.57 4.44 15.53
N SER A 396 24.76 3.47 14.61
CA SER A 396 25.57 3.70 13.40
C SER A 396 24.97 4.76 12.50
N PHE A 397 23.64 4.76 12.33
CA PHE A 397 22.93 5.76 11.55
C PHE A 397 23.03 7.15 12.20
N VAL A 398 22.70 7.25 13.50
CA VAL A 398 22.72 8.50 14.27
C VAL A 398 24.10 9.15 14.25
N ASN A 399 25.16 8.34 14.38
CA ASN A 399 26.54 8.83 14.32
C ASN A 399 26.94 9.39 12.95
N GLY A 400 26.22 9.01 11.88
CA GLY A 400 26.40 9.56 10.52
C GLY A 400 25.59 10.80 10.22
N CYS A 401 24.65 11.20 11.10
CA CYS A 401 23.81 12.38 10.89
C CYS A 401 24.53 13.67 11.29
N GLU A 402 24.27 14.78 10.61
CA GLU A 402 24.81 16.09 10.95
C GLU A 402 24.03 16.77 12.09
N GLN A 403 22.73 16.57 12.14
CA GLN A 403 21.82 17.21 13.09
C GLN A 403 21.35 16.25 14.20
N SER A 404 20.64 16.79 15.21
CA SER A 404 19.93 16.00 16.21
C SER A 404 18.88 15.12 15.55
N VAL A 405 18.80 13.84 15.93
CA VAL A 405 17.99 12.83 15.28
C VAL A 405 16.91 12.33 16.21
N VAL A 406 15.70 12.18 15.64
CA VAL A 406 14.67 11.30 16.19
C VAL A 406 14.85 9.94 15.53
N ALA A 407 14.88 8.87 16.31
CA ALA A 407 14.94 7.51 15.80
C ALA A 407 13.73 6.72 16.34
N ILE A 408 13.26 5.74 15.57
CA ILE A 408 12.11 4.92 15.95
C ILE A 408 12.56 3.48 16.07
N ARG A 409 12.13 2.85 17.17
CA ARG A 409 12.14 1.40 17.33
C ARG A 409 10.71 0.90 17.33
N VAL A 410 10.33 0.12 16.32
CA VAL A 410 9.05 -0.61 16.30
C VAL A 410 9.24 -1.92 17.04
N TRP A 411 8.39 -2.18 18.04
CA TRP A 411 8.55 -3.31 18.93
C TRP A 411 7.22 -3.80 19.55
N SER A 412 7.26 -4.87 20.31
CA SER A 412 6.07 -5.43 20.97
C SER A 412 5.75 -4.81 22.34
N GLY A 413 6.60 -3.93 22.88
CA GLY A 413 6.36 -3.27 24.17
C GLY A 413 5.55 -1.98 24.05
N GLU A 414 5.33 -1.31 25.18
CA GLU A 414 4.54 -0.09 25.28
C GLU A 414 5.18 1.10 24.55
N PHE A 415 4.33 2.08 24.23
CA PHE A 415 4.77 3.36 23.68
C PHE A 415 5.58 4.15 24.75
N SER A 416 6.76 4.62 24.35
CA SER A 416 7.56 5.50 25.19
C SER A 416 8.52 6.36 24.37
N ILE A 417 8.93 7.48 24.94
CA ILE A 417 9.91 8.39 24.37
C ILE A 417 11.05 8.55 25.36
N GLN A 418 12.28 8.35 24.90
CA GLN A 418 13.48 8.38 25.74
C GLN A 418 14.58 9.19 25.05
N GLU A 419 15.40 9.87 25.84
CA GLU A 419 16.69 10.36 25.38
C GLU A 419 17.74 9.27 25.57
N VAL A 420 18.44 8.93 24.51
CA VAL A 420 19.45 7.87 24.47
C VAL A 420 20.75 8.44 23.92
N GLU A 421 21.87 7.94 24.41
CA GLU A 421 23.20 8.32 23.96
C GLU A 421 23.87 7.17 23.20
N THR A 422 24.52 7.48 22.09
CA THR A 422 25.32 6.49 21.36
C THR A 422 26.59 6.16 22.12
N PRO A 423 27.11 4.92 22.04
CA PRO A 423 28.36 4.54 22.74
C PRO A 423 29.57 5.40 22.34
N SER A 424 30.54 5.48 23.27
CA SER A 424 31.86 6.04 23.00
C SER A 424 32.46 5.45 21.69
N PRO A 425 33.17 6.24 20.87
CA PRO A 425 33.67 7.60 21.14
C PRO A 425 32.73 8.73 20.70
N PHE A 426 31.53 8.44 20.17
CA PHE A 426 30.69 9.47 19.58
C PHE A 426 29.84 10.22 20.60
N ASN A 427 29.27 9.53 21.60
CA ASN A 427 28.45 10.07 22.69
C ASN A 427 27.38 11.08 22.21
N ARG A 428 26.67 10.73 21.13
CA ARG A 428 25.62 11.57 20.57
C ARG A 428 24.28 11.29 21.22
N THR A 429 23.64 12.30 21.74
CA THR A 429 22.28 12.21 22.28
C THR A 429 21.26 12.27 21.14
N PHE A 430 20.25 11.40 21.18
CA PHE A 430 19.12 11.38 20.27
C PHE A 430 17.84 10.97 20.98
N ARG A 431 16.72 11.37 20.41
CA ARG A 431 15.39 10.97 20.90
C ARG A 431 14.99 9.65 20.28
N LEU A 432 14.75 8.64 21.12
CA LEU A 432 14.25 7.33 20.72
C LEU A 432 12.75 7.23 21.03
N ILE A 433 11.94 7.02 19.99
CA ILE A 433 10.53 6.69 20.10
C ILE A 433 10.41 5.16 20.04
N ASN A 434 9.99 4.55 21.15
CA ASN A 434 9.62 3.14 21.20
C ASN A 434 8.15 3.04 20.78
N LEU A 435 7.90 2.48 19.61
CA LEU A 435 6.60 2.46 18.96
C LEU A 435 6.05 1.03 18.93
N PRO A 436 4.94 0.73 19.62
CA PRO A 436 4.25 -0.55 19.45
C PRO A 436 3.88 -0.81 17.99
N PHE A 437 3.94 -2.08 17.54
CA PHE A 437 3.59 -2.46 16.18
C PHE A 437 2.24 -1.90 15.71
N TYR A 438 1.24 -1.93 16.57
CA TYR A 438 -0.12 -1.46 16.23
C TYR A 438 -0.21 0.06 16.01
N LEU A 439 0.80 0.84 16.41
CA LEU A 439 0.85 2.29 16.21
C LEU A 439 1.60 2.72 14.94
N VAL A 440 2.17 1.82 14.16
CA VAL A 440 2.90 2.17 12.93
C VAL A 440 2.03 2.98 11.97
N GLY A 441 0.75 2.61 11.83
CA GLY A 441 -0.21 3.35 11.02
C GLY A 441 -0.59 4.73 11.55
N GLN A 442 -0.16 5.10 12.78
CA GLN A 442 -0.38 6.42 13.41
C GLN A 442 0.87 7.31 13.40
N LEU A 443 1.92 6.88 12.73
CA LEU A 443 3.24 7.53 12.77
C LEU A 443 3.19 9.03 12.40
N ASP A 444 2.35 9.40 11.44
CA ASP A 444 2.16 10.79 11.01
C ASP A 444 1.57 11.70 12.12
N ARG A 445 0.71 11.15 12.97
CA ARG A 445 0.14 11.87 14.12
C ARG A 445 1.19 12.03 15.22
N ILE A 446 1.94 10.97 15.48
CA ILE A 446 3.02 10.95 16.47
C ILE A 446 4.11 11.96 16.07
N PHE A 447 4.50 12.01 14.80
CA PHE A 447 5.45 13.01 14.33
C PHE A 447 4.98 14.46 14.52
N ARG A 448 3.71 14.74 14.27
CA ARG A 448 3.17 16.10 14.47
C ARG A 448 3.15 16.53 15.92
N ALA A 449 3.09 15.58 16.86
CA ALA A 449 3.11 15.88 18.29
C ALA A 449 4.53 16.11 18.82
N PHE A 450 5.56 15.48 18.24
CA PHE A 450 6.90 15.42 18.80
C PHE A 450 8.02 15.91 17.88
N CYS A 451 7.73 16.26 16.64
CA CYS A 451 8.67 16.81 15.65
C CYS A 451 8.10 18.06 14.99
#